data_9ba0d78a5fc86057224c3ea7a4552dd7
#
_entry.id   9ba0d78a5fc86057224c3ea7a4552dd7
#
_cell.length_a   1.000
_cell.length_b   1.000
_cell.length_c   1.000
_cell.angle_alpha   90.00
_cell.angle_beta   90.00
_cell.angle_gamma   90.00
#
_symmetry.space_group_name_H-M   'P 1'
#
loop_
_entity.id
_entity.type
_entity.pdbx_description
1 polymer ?
#
loop_
_entity_poly.entity_id
_entity_poly.type
_entity_poly.pdbx_seq_one_letter_code
_entity_poly.pdbx_strand_id
1 'polypeptide(L)'
;MPASDIMDVLREAHTAAMLQHPNIVQVIDFTHDTAYAYLVMEYVDGMSLAEFLHRVDGHSLTFDEAAAIADALGQALTFAHSNGVLHLDIKPANVLIDHSGNVKLTDFGMARLSSAGGFGGSRGGTIGYMPPEQLDIETGTVDERADVFALACVIYEGLCGSAPFMAATPADSLDRIIGGATYPSELIPHFPPGAEAALMSALSPMPQDRPSSIEAFCDQLLAGLGSVREGRRSLEQMVGELSDDEQELDDIEPSHYEDEAIEVDPALGWAGTRWSHARDYTMRAISALACGTFSFLLMQTAGVATLPGLVIAAIAIGAAAGLAPQIGSAISAVGFLVLMANATMQAQGILSMLPVAVIFAAAMSG
;
A
#
# COMPACT_ATOMS: atom_id res chain seq x y z
N MET A 1 -14.57 -14.57 -9.18
CA MET A 1 -13.57 -15.44 -8.49
C MET A 1 -14.02 -16.89 -8.57
N PRO A 2 -13.13 -17.87 -8.84
CA PRO A 2 -13.48 -19.29 -8.73
C PRO A 2 -13.91 -19.61 -7.29
N ALA A 3 -14.84 -20.56 -7.13
CA ALA A 3 -15.37 -20.93 -5.82
C ALA A 3 -14.29 -21.47 -4.84
N SER A 4 -13.16 -22.00 -5.36
CA SER A 4 -11.99 -22.41 -4.58
C SER A 4 -11.35 -21.24 -3.82
N ASP A 5 -11.21 -20.09 -4.47
CA ASP A 5 -10.53 -18.92 -3.91
C ASP A 5 -11.35 -18.29 -2.77
N ILE A 6 -12.69 -18.31 -2.89
CA ILE A 6 -13.59 -17.83 -1.83
C ILE A 6 -13.49 -18.73 -0.58
N MET A 7 -13.36 -20.05 -0.77
CA MET A 7 -13.24 -20.98 0.34
C MET A 7 -11.91 -20.85 1.09
N ASP A 8 -10.83 -20.51 0.38
CA ASP A 8 -9.52 -20.26 1.02
C ASP A 8 -9.53 -18.93 1.77
N VAL A 9 -10.14 -17.88 1.23
CA VAL A 9 -10.39 -16.60 1.89
C VAL A 9 -11.21 -16.79 3.19
N LEU A 10 -12.30 -17.55 3.12
CA LEU A 10 -13.14 -17.85 4.27
C LEU A 10 -12.40 -18.64 5.37
N ARG A 11 -11.55 -19.58 4.98
CA ARG A 11 -10.75 -20.36 5.93
C ARG A 11 -9.74 -19.48 6.66
N GLU A 12 -9.11 -18.55 5.97
CA GLU A 12 -8.12 -17.65 6.54
C GLU A 12 -8.75 -16.61 7.47
N ALA A 13 -9.86 -15.99 7.03
CA ALA A 13 -10.67 -15.12 7.88
C ALA A 13 -11.16 -15.86 9.15
N HIS A 14 -11.56 -17.11 9.00
CA HIS A 14 -11.96 -17.96 10.14
C HIS A 14 -10.79 -18.23 11.08
N THR A 15 -9.61 -18.51 10.55
CA THR A 15 -8.40 -18.74 11.36
C THR A 15 -7.97 -17.48 12.11
N ALA A 16 -8.00 -16.32 11.45
CA ALA A 16 -7.75 -15.03 12.09
C ALA A 16 -8.76 -14.71 13.18
N ALA A 17 -10.04 -15.03 12.96
CA ALA A 17 -11.11 -14.85 13.96
C ALA A 17 -10.95 -15.73 15.21
N MET A 18 -10.17 -16.81 15.12
CA MET A 18 -9.88 -17.69 16.27
C MET A 18 -8.73 -17.17 17.16
N LEU A 19 -7.97 -16.16 16.71
CA LEU A 19 -6.89 -15.58 17.50
C LEU A 19 -7.48 -14.64 18.56
N GLN A 20 -7.53 -15.10 19.81
CA GLN A 20 -7.97 -14.30 20.96
C GLN A 20 -6.79 -14.04 21.88
N HIS A 21 -6.25 -12.83 21.84
CA HIS A 21 -5.10 -12.42 22.63
C HIS A 21 -5.19 -10.90 22.96
N PRO A 22 -4.76 -10.45 24.15
CA PRO A 22 -4.87 -9.04 24.52
C PRO A 22 -4.14 -8.08 23.58
N ASN A 23 -3.08 -8.54 22.92
CA ASN A 23 -2.30 -7.73 21.96
C ASN A 23 -2.64 -8.04 20.48
N ILE A 24 -3.76 -8.70 20.21
CA ILE A 24 -4.30 -8.90 18.86
C ILE A 24 -5.66 -8.24 18.78
N VAL A 25 -5.93 -7.50 17.71
CA VAL A 25 -7.27 -6.94 17.44
C VAL A 25 -8.22 -8.08 17.15
N GLN A 26 -9.27 -8.21 17.96
CA GLN A 26 -10.22 -9.32 17.86
C GLN A 26 -11.14 -9.16 16.66
N VAL A 27 -11.20 -10.18 15.81
CA VAL A 27 -12.25 -10.31 14.80
C VAL A 27 -13.54 -10.77 15.47
N ILE A 28 -14.62 -9.98 15.33
CA ILE A 28 -15.92 -10.24 15.95
C ILE A 28 -16.82 -11.03 15.01
N ASP A 29 -16.84 -10.65 13.73
CA ASP A 29 -17.70 -11.27 12.72
C ASP A 29 -17.11 -11.12 11.32
N PHE A 30 -17.57 -11.97 10.42
CA PHE A 30 -17.26 -11.91 9.00
C PHE A 30 -18.55 -12.12 8.20
N THR A 31 -18.86 -11.19 7.32
CA THR A 31 -20.01 -11.29 6.42
C THR A 31 -19.65 -10.88 5.00
N HIS A 32 -20.45 -11.27 4.03
CA HIS A 32 -20.23 -10.87 2.64
C HIS A 32 -21.56 -10.67 1.92
N ASP A 33 -21.57 -9.80 0.94
CA ASP A 33 -22.62 -9.69 -0.06
C ASP A 33 -22.09 -10.12 -1.45
N THR A 34 -22.80 -9.76 -2.51
CA THR A 34 -22.42 -10.11 -3.88
C THR A 34 -21.20 -9.33 -4.40
N ALA A 35 -20.81 -8.22 -3.78
CA ALA A 35 -19.77 -7.30 -4.23
C ALA A 35 -18.61 -7.21 -3.24
N TYR A 36 -18.88 -7.29 -1.93
CA TYR A 36 -17.93 -7.01 -0.85
C TYR A 36 -17.92 -8.11 0.21
N ALA A 37 -16.76 -8.28 0.84
CA ALA A 37 -16.58 -9.01 2.08
C ALA A 37 -16.31 -8.00 3.21
N TYR A 38 -16.99 -8.16 4.34
CA TYR A 38 -16.88 -7.28 5.50
C TYR A 38 -16.31 -8.06 6.67
N LEU A 39 -15.25 -7.51 7.25
CA LEU A 39 -14.64 -8.01 8.47
C LEU A 39 -14.99 -7.04 9.60
N VAL A 40 -15.69 -7.52 10.61
CA VAL A 40 -16.05 -6.74 11.79
C VAL A 40 -15.05 -7.04 12.88
N MET A 41 -14.37 -6.00 13.38
CA MET A 41 -13.33 -6.13 14.40
C MET A 41 -13.68 -5.26 15.62
N GLU A 42 -13.03 -5.53 16.76
CA GLU A 42 -13.10 -4.63 17.90
C GLU A 42 -12.56 -3.24 17.51
N TYR A 43 -13.18 -2.22 18.05
CA TYR A 43 -12.69 -0.85 17.91
C TYR A 43 -11.60 -0.61 18.97
N VAL A 44 -10.43 -0.16 18.55
CA VAL A 44 -9.34 0.26 19.42
C VAL A 44 -9.36 1.77 19.49
N ASP A 45 -9.74 2.31 20.64
CA ASP A 45 -9.78 3.75 20.90
C ASP A 45 -8.36 4.27 21.13
N GLY A 46 -7.78 4.88 20.11
CA GLY A 46 -6.39 5.30 20.07
C GLY A 46 -5.91 5.60 18.66
N MET A 47 -4.63 5.43 18.40
CA MET A 47 -4.02 5.70 17.08
C MET A 47 -3.09 4.58 16.62
N SER A 48 -2.75 4.59 15.33
CA SER A 48 -1.72 3.68 14.79
C SER A 48 -0.32 4.16 15.19
N LEU A 49 0.64 3.22 15.27
CA LEU A 49 2.06 3.56 15.46
C LEU A 49 2.59 4.46 14.32
N ALA A 50 2.09 4.29 13.09
CA ALA A 50 2.45 5.17 11.97
C ALA A 50 2.04 6.62 12.25
N GLU A 51 0.85 6.82 12.76
CA GLU A 51 0.31 8.11 13.13
C GLU A 51 1.04 8.68 14.36
N PHE A 52 1.27 7.87 15.38
CA PHE A 52 2.05 8.23 16.55
C PHE A 52 3.45 8.75 16.16
N LEU A 53 4.21 7.98 15.36
CA LEU A 53 5.52 8.38 14.86
C LEU A 53 5.49 9.66 14.02
N HIS A 54 4.39 9.91 13.30
CA HIS A 54 4.24 11.15 12.53
C HIS A 54 4.04 12.39 13.41
N ARG A 55 3.39 12.22 14.56
CA ARG A 55 3.00 13.33 15.45
C ARG A 55 4.03 13.63 16.55
N VAL A 56 4.78 12.63 17.02
CA VAL A 56 5.77 12.84 18.06
C VAL A 56 6.98 13.63 17.57
N ASP A 57 7.56 14.43 18.44
CA ASP A 57 8.78 15.18 18.16
C ASP A 57 9.94 14.23 17.81
N GLY A 58 10.64 14.52 16.71
CA GLY A 58 11.75 13.70 16.24
C GLY A 58 11.33 12.42 15.50
N HIS A 59 10.01 12.16 15.36
CA HIS A 59 9.45 11.00 14.63
C HIS A 59 10.04 9.65 15.11
N SER A 60 10.37 9.53 16.39
CA SER A 60 11.03 8.35 16.95
C SER A 60 10.55 8.04 18.36
N LEU A 61 10.67 6.77 18.73
CA LEU A 61 10.37 6.23 20.05
C LEU A 61 11.58 6.38 20.99
N THR A 62 11.30 6.49 22.27
CA THR A 62 12.28 6.21 23.32
C THR A 62 12.59 4.71 23.37
N PHE A 63 13.70 4.33 24.01
CA PHE A 63 14.04 2.90 24.21
C PHE A 63 12.98 2.16 25.03
N ASP A 64 12.35 2.83 25.99
CA ASP A 64 11.30 2.25 26.84
C ASP A 64 10.02 2.01 26.03
N GLU A 65 9.59 2.96 25.20
CA GLU A 65 8.44 2.82 24.31
C GLU A 65 8.64 1.70 23.29
N ALA A 66 9.83 1.66 22.66
CA ALA A 66 10.19 0.60 21.74
C ALA A 66 10.19 -0.78 22.42
N ALA A 67 10.65 -0.86 23.69
CA ALA A 67 10.57 -2.08 24.48
C ALA A 67 9.12 -2.50 24.77
N ALA A 68 8.23 -1.57 25.10
CA ALA A 68 6.82 -1.86 25.32
C ALA A 68 6.12 -2.38 24.05
N ILE A 69 6.40 -1.76 22.90
CA ILE A 69 5.87 -2.18 21.61
C ILE A 69 6.42 -3.57 21.22
N ALA A 70 7.74 -3.77 21.34
CA ALA A 70 8.38 -5.04 21.01
C ALA A 70 7.84 -6.22 21.87
N ASP A 71 7.64 -5.97 23.16
CA ASP A 71 7.07 -6.98 24.09
C ASP A 71 5.64 -7.34 23.68
N ALA A 72 4.77 -6.37 23.46
CA ALA A 72 3.38 -6.58 23.07
C ALA A 72 3.24 -7.31 21.73
N LEU A 73 3.99 -6.86 20.71
CA LEU A 73 4.01 -7.49 19.39
C LEU A 73 4.64 -8.89 19.44
N GLY A 74 5.68 -9.05 20.27
CA GLY A 74 6.31 -10.35 20.53
C GLY A 74 5.32 -11.36 21.08
N GLN A 75 4.53 -11.00 22.07
CA GLN A 75 3.49 -11.85 22.65
C GLN A 75 2.39 -12.19 21.62
N ALA A 76 1.91 -11.18 20.87
CA ALA A 76 0.90 -11.38 19.83
C ALA A 76 1.36 -12.36 18.74
N LEU A 77 2.55 -12.16 18.19
CA LEU A 77 3.09 -12.97 17.10
C LEU A 77 3.47 -14.38 17.57
N THR A 78 4.06 -14.54 18.76
CA THR A 78 4.36 -15.86 19.36
C THR A 78 3.07 -16.65 19.54
N PHE A 79 1.99 -16.03 20.02
CA PHE A 79 0.69 -16.66 20.13
C PHE A 79 0.13 -17.05 18.76
N ALA A 80 0.19 -16.18 17.76
CA ALA A 80 -0.28 -16.49 16.40
C ALA A 80 0.51 -17.63 15.77
N HIS A 81 1.85 -17.62 15.86
CA HIS A 81 2.71 -18.68 15.33
C HIS A 81 2.45 -20.05 15.99
N SER A 82 2.21 -20.07 17.30
CA SER A 82 1.84 -21.31 18.01
C SER A 82 0.49 -21.89 17.54
N ASN A 83 -0.36 -21.05 16.93
CA ASN A 83 -1.61 -21.45 16.28
C ASN A 83 -1.48 -21.65 14.76
N GLY A 84 -0.25 -21.65 14.22
CA GLY A 84 0.03 -21.88 12.80
C GLY A 84 -0.31 -20.69 11.88
N VAL A 85 -0.44 -19.49 12.43
CA VAL A 85 -0.78 -18.28 11.68
C VAL A 85 0.44 -17.36 11.57
N LEU A 86 0.85 -17.04 10.35
CA LEU A 86 1.82 -16.00 10.05
C LEU A 86 1.10 -14.69 9.73
N HIS A 87 1.70 -13.55 10.07
CA HIS A 87 1.11 -12.22 9.80
C HIS A 87 1.42 -11.74 8.39
N LEU A 88 2.66 -11.68 7.99
CA LEU A 88 3.21 -11.34 6.67
C LEU A 88 2.97 -9.90 6.17
N ASP A 89 2.36 -9.02 6.96
CA ASP A 89 2.20 -7.58 6.67
C ASP A 89 2.37 -6.73 7.95
N ILE A 90 3.42 -7.01 8.74
CA ILE A 90 3.73 -6.22 9.92
C ILE A 90 4.33 -4.88 9.48
N LYS A 91 3.70 -3.78 9.93
CA LYS A 91 4.10 -2.39 9.63
C LYS A 91 3.51 -1.45 10.67
N PRO A 92 4.02 -0.22 10.82
CA PRO A 92 3.51 0.72 11.82
C PRO A 92 2.00 1.03 11.70
N ALA A 93 1.44 1.01 10.49
CA ALA A 93 0.01 1.25 10.27
C ALA A 93 -0.90 0.14 10.84
N ASN A 94 -0.37 -1.09 11.00
CA ASN A 94 -1.08 -2.23 11.56
C ASN A 94 -0.83 -2.43 13.07
N VAL A 95 -0.08 -1.54 13.71
CA VAL A 95 0.15 -1.53 15.15
C VAL A 95 -0.68 -0.40 15.76
N LEU A 96 -1.63 -0.73 16.63
CA LEU A 96 -2.53 0.22 17.28
C LEU A 96 -2.13 0.40 18.74
N ILE A 97 -2.20 1.63 19.23
CA ILE A 97 -1.91 2.01 20.63
C ILE A 97 -3.15 2.66 21.20
N ASP A 98 -3.75 2.08 22.23
CA ASP A 98 -4.93 2.64 22.88
C ASP A 98 -4.56 3.71 23.93
N HIS A 99 -5.58 4.45 24.43
CA HIS A 99 -5.42 5.48 25.45
C HIS A 99 -4.89 4.97 26.81
N SER A 100 -4.79 3.66 27.01
CA SER A 100 -4.18 3.04 28.20
C SER A 100 -2.74 2.56 27.93
N GLY A 101 -2.15 2.93 26.78
CA GLY A 101 -0.83 2.50 26.36
C GLY A 101 -0.73 1.01 26.01
N ASN A 102 -1.87 0.33 25.81
CA ASN A 102 -1.85 -1.05 25.32
C ASN A 102 -1.61 -1.05 23.81
N VAL A 103 -0.76 -1.98 23.38
CA VAL A 103 -0.43 -2.17 21.98
C VAL A 103 -1.13 -3.40 21.44
N LYS A 104 -1.78 -3.26 20.29
CA LYS A 104 -2.48 -4.34 19.58
C LYS A 104 -2.06 -4.42 18.12
N LEU A 105 -1.89 -5.63 17.60
CA LEU A 105 -1.61 -5.89 16.19
C LEU A 105 -2.92 -6.24 15.47
N THR A 106 -3.16 -5.58 14.34
CA THR A 106 -4.35 -5.80 13.49
C THR A 106 -3.98 -6.44 12.15
N ASP A 107 -4.97 -6.83 11.37
CA ASP A 107 -4.85 -7.32 9.99
C ASP A 107 -4.11 -8.65 9.82
N PHE A 108 -4.25 -9.57 10.76
CA PHE A 108 -3.75 -10.96 10.62
C PHE A 108 -4.37 -11.67 9.40
N GLY A 109 -3.52 -12.30 8.58
CA GLY A 109 -3.96 -13.11 7.44
C GLY A 109 -4.41 -12.32 6.20
N MET A 110 -4.51 -10.98 6.26
CA MET A 110 -4.99 -10.15 5.14
C MET A 110 -4.03 -10.15 3.92
N ALA A 111 -2.74 -10.41 4.16
CA ALA A 111 -1.74 -10.45 3.09
C ALA A 111 -2.00 -11.57 2.06
N ARG A 112 -2.51 -12.73 2.50
CA ARG A 112 -2.86 -13.85 1.60
C ARG A 112 -4.22 -13.65 0.93
N LEU A 113 -5.15 -12.93 1.60
CA LEU A 113 -6.46 -12.58 1.03
C LEU A 113 -6.30 -11.66 -0.20
N SER A 114 -5.41 -10.67 -0.13
CA SER A 114 -5.14 -9.78 -1.26
C SER A 114 -4.49 -10.50 -2.44
N SER A 115 -3.65 -11.50 -2.20
CA SER A 115 -3.03 -12.33 -3.25
C SER A 115 -4.04 -13.22 -3.96
N ALA A 116 -4.97 -13.83 -3.23
CA ALA A 116 -6.04 -14.68 -3.79
C ALA A 116 -7.06 -13.88 -4.61
N GLY A 117 -7.27 -12.60 -4.27
CA GLY A 117 -8.16 -11.69 -5.00
C GLY A 117 -7.66 -11.21 -6.36
N GLY A 118 -6.47 -11.60 -6.81
CA GLY A 118 -5.90 -11.19 -8.10
C GLY A 118 -5.41 -9.74 -8.16
N PHE A 119 -5.31 -9.07 -7.03
CA PHE A 119 -4.83 -7.69 -6.92
C PHE A 119 -3.31 -7.62 -6.75
N GLY A 120 -2.56 -8.21 -7.65
CA GLY A 120 -1.11 -8.07 -7.75
C GLY A 120 -0.36 -9.38 -7.54
N GLY A 121 0.65 -9.61 -8.38
CA GLY A 121 1.51 -10.80 -8.39
C GLY A 121 2.52 -10.90 -7.24
N SER A 122 2.22 -10.36 -6.05
CA SER A 122 3.04 -10.47 -4.85
C SER A 122 2.30 -11.23 -3.75
N ARG A 123 3.03 -11.88 -2.84
CA ARG A 123 2.48 -12.63 -1.69
C ARG A 123 1.82 -11.76 -0.63
N GLY A 124 1.41 -10.53 -0.95
CA GLY A 124 0.93 -9.52 0.00
C GLY A 124 2.08 -8.92 0.82
N GLY A 125 1.79 -7.83 1.50
CA GLY A 125 2.76 -7.11 2.34
C GLY A 125 3.16 -5.74 1.78
N THR A 126 3.85 -4.96 2.61
CA THR A 126 4.21 -3.57 2.32
C THR A 126 5.69 -3.47 2.00
N ILE A 127 6.04 -2.87 0.84
CA ILE A 127 7.43 -2.64 0.42
C ILE A 127 8.18 -1.91 1.54
N GLY A 128 9.39 -2.37 1.85
CA GLY A 128 10.22 -1.83 2.93
C GLY A 128 10.18 -2.64 4.23
N TYR A 129 9.15 -3.49 4.42
CA TYR A 129 9.03 -4.41 5.57
C TYR A 129 9.03 -5.88 5.14
N MET A 130 8.85 -6.16 3.85
CA MET A 130 8.89 -7.53 3.31
C MET A 130 10.31 -8.05 3.22
N PRO A 131 10.60 -9.25 3.75
CA PRO A 131 11.89 -9.90 3.56
C PRO A 131 12.07 -10.45 2.13
N PRO A 132 13.32 -10.78 1.70
CA PRO A 132 13.61 -11.26 0.35
C PRO A 132 12.79 -12.47 -0.09
N GLU A 133 12.58 -13.45 0.80
CA GLU A 133 11.80 -14.67 0.52
C GLU A 133 10.30 -14.41 0.32
N GLN A 134 9.80 -13.28 0.78
CA GLN A 134 8.43 -12.84 0.52
C GLN A 134 8.33 -12.06 -0.80
N LEU A 135 9.39 -11.34 -1.18
CA LEU A 135 9.49 -10.64 -2.46
C LEU A 135 9.72 -11.61 -3.63
N ASP A 136 10.42 -12.73 -3.40
CA ASP A 136 10.65 -13.77 -4.43
C ASP A 136 9.55 -14.83 -4.40
N ILE A 137 8.67 -14.77 -5.40
CA ILE A 137 7.50 -15.64 -5.50
C ILE A 137 7.88 -17.08 -5.96
N GLU A 138 8.99 -17.23 -6.68
CA GLU A 138 9.30 -18.49 -7.37
C GLU A 138 10.00 -19.53 -6.47
N THR A 139 10.83 -19.11 -5.54
CA THR A 139 11.76 -20.01 -4.82
C THR A 139 11.61 -20.01 -3.30
N GLY A 140 10.99 -18.99 -2.72
CA GLY A 140 10.97 -18.76 -1.27
C GLY A 140 9.89 -19.60 -0.54
N THR A 141 10.30 -20.44 0.39
CA THR A 141 9.40 -20.90 1.46
C THR A 141 9.38 -19.83 2.55
N VAL A 142 8.19 -19.29 2.85
CA VAL A 142 8.00 -18.28 3.89
C VAL A 142 7.65 -18.98 5.19
N ASP A 143 8.41 -18.74 6.25
CA ASP A 143 8.17 -19.24 7.60
C ASP A 143 8.08 -18.08 8.62
N GLU A 144 8.04 -18.37 9.91
CA GLU A 144 7.93 -17.40 11.00
C GLU A 144 9.04 -16.35 11.02
N ARG A 145 10.18 -16.61 10.40
CA ARG A 145 11.31 -15.69 10.31
C ARG A 145 11.03 -14.50 9.38
N ALA A 146 10.01 -14.59 8.53
CA ALA A 146 9.53 -13.45 7.76
C ALA A 146 8.92 -12.39 8.69
N ASP A 147 8.13 -12.82 9.68
CA ASP A 147 7.55 -11.91 10.68
C ASP A 147 8.63 -11.37 11.64
N VAL A 148 9.69 -12.14 11.93
CA VAL A 148 10.87 -11.65 12.69
C VAL A 148 11.52 -10.46 11.97
N PHE A 149 11.75 -10.59 10.66
CA PHE A 149 12.32 -9.51 9.85
C PHE A 149 11.42 -8.27 9.83
N ALA A 150 10.12 -8.45 9.61
CA ALA A 150 9.18 -7.34 9.53
C ALA A 150 9.03 -6.63 10.90
N LEU A 151 8.98 -7.37 12.02
CA LEU A 151 8.98 -6.80 13.36
C LEU A 151 10.26 -5.99 13.62
N ALA A 152 11.42 -6.52 13.22
CA ALA A 152 12.69 -5.80 13.36
C ALA A 152 12.70 -4.50 12.54
N CYS A 153 12.12 -4.49 11.33
CA CYS A 153 11.95 -3.26 10.54
C CYS A 153 11.09 -2.22 11.27
N VAL A 154 9.98 -2.61 11.90
CA VAL A 154 9.10 -1.72 12.66
C VAL A 154 9.83 -1.12 13.87
N ILE A 155 10.54 -1.96 14.63
CA ILE A 155 11.30 -1.48 15.81
C ILE A 155 12.46 -0.59 15.38
N TYR A 156 13.17 -0.94 14.30
CA TYR A 156 14.23 -0.10 13.73
C TYR A 156 13.69 1.28 13.32
N GLU A 157 12.58 1.31 12.58
CA GLU A 157 11.94 2.56 12.16
C GLU A 157 11.50 3.40 13.35
N GLY A 158 10.85 2.77 14.33
CA GLY A 158 10.44 3.45 15.56
C GLY A 158 11.60 4.10 16.29
N LEU A 159 12.76 3.45 16.37
CA LEU A 159 13.93 3.99 17.05
C LEU A 159 14.71 4.99 16.19
N CYS A 160 14.92 4.70 14.90
CA CYS A 160 15.78 5.48 14.01
C CYS A 160 15.02 6.57 13.21
N GLY A 161 13.69 6.63 13.33
CA GLY A 161 12.83 7.61 12.65
C GLY A 161 12.59 7.34 11.16
N SER A 162 13.09 6.22 10.63
CA SER A 162 12.90 5.85 9.22
C SER A 162 13.03 4.34 9.01
N ALA A 163 12.18 3.79 8.12
CA ALA A 163 12.24 2.39 7.75
C ALA A 163 13.56 2.06 7.01
N PRO A 164 14.25 0.96 7.38
CA PRO A 164 15.59 0.67 6.87
C PRO A 164 15.62 0.37 5.36
N PHE A 165 14.55 -0.18 4.81
CA PHE A 165 14.51 -0.71 3.44
C PHE A 165 13.38 -0.12 2.59
N MET A 166 12.75 0.98 3.02
CA MET A 166 11.68 1.64 2.27
C MET A 166 12.17 2.09 0.90
N ALA A 167 11.47 1.68 -0.17
CA ALA A 167 11.81 2.01 -1.55
C ALA A 167 10.54 2.16 -2.40
N ALA A 168 10.70 2.69 -3.62
CA ALA A 168 9.58 2.88 -4.54
C ALA A 168 9.16 1.57 -5.24
N THR A 169 10.08 0.61 -5.40
CA THR A 169 9.81 -0.68 -6.03
C THR A 169 10.31 -1.85 -5.18
N PRO A 170 9.75 -3.07 -5.36
CA PRO A 170 10.25 -4.27 -4.70
C PRO A 170 11.72 -4.56 -5.01
N ALA A 171 12.17 -4.32 -6.24
CA ALA A 171 13.55 -4.52 -6.65
C ALA A 171 14.51 -3.58 -5.91
N ASP A 172 14.17 -2.29 -5.81
CA ASP A 172 14.98 -1.32 -5.08
C ASP A 172 15.02 -1.64 -3.57
N SER A 173 13.90 -2.15 -3.00
CA SER A 173 13.87 -2.60 -1.60
C SER A 173 14.79 -3.81 -1.39
N LEU A 174 14.76 -4.78 -2.30
CA LEU A 174 15.65 -5.94 -2.26
C LEU A 174 17.12 -5.53 -2.33
N ASP A 175 17.49 -4.59 -3.22
CA ASP A 175 18.85 -4.07 -3.32
C ASP A 175 19.31 -3.40 -2.02
N ARG A 176 18.42 -2.66 -1.33
CA ARG A 176 18.70 -2.08 -0.01
C ARG A 176 18.88 -3.15 1.06
N ILE A 177 18.05 -4.20 1.07
CA ILE A 177 18.18 -5.32 2.01
C ILE A 177 19.53 -6.03 1.82
N ILE A 178 19.93 -6.28 0.57
CA ILE A 178 21.24 -6.90 0.25
C ILE A 178 22.38 -5.99 0.68
N GLY A 179 22.24 -4.67 0.54
CA GLY A 179 23.21 -3.68 0.99
C GLY A 179 23.36 -3.59 2.52
N GLY A 180 22.37 -4.10 3.26
CA GLY A 180 22.31 -4.06 4.72
C GLY A 180 21.76 -2.74 5.28
N ALA A 181 21.20 -2.80 6.48
CA ALA A 181 20.74 -1.61 7.20
C ALA A 181 21.93 -0.87 7.83
N THR A 182 21.78 0.46 7.98
CA THR A 182 22.70 1.27 8.79
C THR A 182 22.64 0.82 10.25
N TYR A 183 23.78 0.77 10.93
CA TYR A 183 23.79 0.40 12.35
C TYR A 183 23.11 1.49 13.19
N PRO A 184 22.17 1.13 14.10
CA PRO A 184 21.51 2.10 14.97
C PRO A 184 22.48 2.98 15.77
N SER A 185 23.63 2.45 16.18
CA SER A 185 24.68 3.21 16.89
C SER A 185 25.34 4.32 16.06
N GLU A 186 25.23 4.27 14.71
CA GLU A 186 25.67 5.35 13.84
C GLU A 186 24.67 6.53 13.81
N LEU A 187 23.41 6.26 14.15
CA LEU A 187 22.32 7.24 14.13
C LEU A 187 22.00 7.76 15.53
N ILE A 188 22.07 6.90 16.54
CA ILE A 188 21.66 7.20 17.91
C ILE A 188 22.84 7.03 18.85
N PRO A 189 23.33 8.12 19.51
CA PRO A 189 24.41 8.02 20.48
C PRO A 189 24.06 7.07 21.63
N HIS A 190 25.02 6.24 22.04
CA HIS A 190 24.88 5.29 23.16
C HIS A 190 23.80 4.22 22.95
N PHE A 191 23.50 3.85 21.70
CA PHE A 191 22.59 2.74 21.43
C PHE A 191 23.07 1.46 22.14
N PRO A 192 22.17 0.69 22.80
CA PRO A 192 22.56 -0.50 23.54
C PRO A 192 23.12 -1.60 22.61
N PRO A 193 24.38 -2.06 22.81
CA PRO A 193 25.01 -2.99 21.87
C PRO A 193 24.29 -4.35 21.73
N GLY A 194 23.64 -4.82 22.81
CA GLY A 194 22.87 -6.06 22.76
C GLY A 194 21.60 -5.93 21.91
N ALA A 195 20.88 -4.82 22.03
CA ALA A 195 19.71 -4.52 21.20
C ALA A 195 20.09 -4.31 19.73
N GLU A 196 21.21 -3.63 19.47
CA GLU A 196 21.73 -3.47 18.11
C GLU A 196 22.05 -4.82 17.47
N ALA A 197 22.78 -5.69 18.17
CA ALA A 197 23.09 -7.02 17.67
C ALA A 197 21.82 -7.84 17.35
N ALA A 198 20.81 -7.77 18.21
CA ALA A 198 19.52 -8.44 17.99
C ALA A 198 18.81 -7.90 16.74
N LEU A 199 18.70 -6.58 16.59
CA LEU A 199 18.10 -5.94 15.43
C LEU A 199 18.83 -6.29 14.14
N MET A 200 20.15 -6.16 14.10
CA MET A 200 20.95 -6.42 12.90
C MET A 200 20.90 -7.88 12.48
N SER A 201 20.84 -8.83 13.43
CA SER A 201 20.65 -10.24 13.10
C SER A 201 19.26 -10.52 12.53
N ALA A 202 18.21 -9.92 13.08
CA ALA A 202 16.84 -10.07 12.60
C ALA A 202 16.62 -9.43 11.21
N LEU A 203 17.37 -8.38 10.88
CA LEU A 203 17.37 -7.71 9.58
C LEU A 203 18.26 -8.40 8.51
N SER A 204 18.83 -9.59 8.82
CA SER A 204 19.62 -10.34 7.85
C SER A 204 18.81 -10.67 6.60
N PRO A 205 19.38 -10.50 5.38
CA PRO A 205 18.76 -10.94 4.14
C PRO A 205 18.41 -12.44 4.14
N MET A 206 19.25 -13.27 4.78
CA MET A 206 19.11 -14.72 4.79
C MET A 206 18.30 -15.19 6.02
N PRO A 207 17.17 -15.91 5.83
CA PRO A 207 16.34 -16.36 6.95
C PRO A 207 17.08 -17.20 8.01
N GLN A 208 18.05 -18.03 7.58
CA GLN A 208 18.82 -18.88 8.49
C GLN A 208 19.75 -18.12 9.44
N ASP A 209 20.09 -16.86 9.12
CA ASP A 209 20.95 -16.01 9.93
C ASP A 209 20.15 -15.15 10.93
N ARG A 210 18.82 -15.18 10.83
CA ARG A 210 17.89 -14.50 11.75
C ARG A 210 17.64 -15.36 13.00
N PRO A 211 17.16 -14.75 14.10
CA PRO A 211 16.57 -15.49 15.21
C PRO A 211 15.52 -16.49 14.72
N SER A 212 15.52 -17.69 15.31
CA SER A 212 14.66 -18.78 14.85
C SER A 212 13.18 -18.57 15.10
N SER A 213 12.81 -17.67 16.02
CA SER A 213 11.43 -17.35 16.39
C SER A 213 11.31 -15.91 16.87
N ILE A 214 10.08 -15.42 16.94
CA ILE A 214 9.75 -14.10 17.53
C ILE A 214 10.19 -14.06 19.01
N GLU A 215 9.92 -15.11 19.77
CA GLU A 215 10.32 -15.20 21.18
C GLU A 215 11.84 -15.04 21.33
N ALA A 216 12.63 -15.77 20.54
CA ALA A 216 14.10 -15.69 20.58
C ALA A 216 14.62 -14.29 20.19
N PHE A 217 13.96 -13.61 19.27
CA PHE A 217 14.29 -12.24 18.89
C PHE A 217 13.96 -11.25 20.02
N CYS A 218 12.75 -11.30 20.56
CA CYS A 218 12.31 -10.39 21.61
C CYS A 218 13.11 -10.57 22.90
N ASP A 219 13.47 -11.79 23.29
CA ASP A 219 14.32 -12.05 24.46
C ASP A 219 15.68 -11.37 24.33
N GLN A 220 16.31 -11.44 23.15
CA GLN A 220 17.60 -10.80 22.89
C GLN A 220 17.47 -9.28 22.86
N LEU A 221 16.43 -8.76 22.23
CA LEU A 221 16.20 -7.32 22.08
C LEU A 221 15.90 -6.66 23.44
N LEU A 222 14.96 -7.22 24.17
CA LEU A 222 14.48 -6.68 25.45
C LEU A 222 15.50 -6.76 26.57
N ALA A 223 16.46 -7.68 26.49
CA ALA A 223 17.52 -7.81 27.51
C ALA A 223 18.33 -6.51 27.76
N GLY A 224 18.33 -5.58 26.82
CA GLY A 224 19.12 -4.35 26.93
C GLY A 224 18.46 -3.10 26.36
N LEU A 225 17.23 -3.19 25.84
CA LEU A 225 16.62 -2.07 25.14
C LEU A 225 16.06 -1.01 26.10
N GLY A 226 15.16 -1.40 26.99
CA GLY A 226 14.50 -0.48 27.91
C GLY A 226 13.51 -1.18 28.83
N SER A 227 12.73 -0.38 29.59
CA SER A 227 11.71 -0.84 30.52
C SER A 227 10.34 -0.89 29.87
N VAL A 228 9.80 -2.07 29.63
CA VAL A 228 8.44 -2.30 29.10
C VAL A 228 7.38 -1.53 29.91
N ARG A 229 7.52 -1.50 31.23
CA ARG A 229 6.57 -0.82 32.12
C ARG A 229 6.59 0.70 31.97
N GLU A 230 7.77 1.28 31.88
CA GLU A 230 7.89 2.73 31.74
C GLU A 230 7.50 3.15 30.32
N GLY A 231 7.84 2.32 29.30
CA GLY A 231 7.41 2.57 27.93
C GLY A 231 5.90 2.56 27.78
N ARG A 232 5.19 1.61 28.39
CA ARG A 232 3.73 1.58 28.36
C ARG A 232 3.12 2.85 29.00
N ARG A 233 3.68 3.34 30.10
CA ARG A 233 3.21 4.60 30.72
C ARG A 233 3.48 5.80 29.86
N SER A 234 4.64 5.84 29.20
CA SER A 234 4.96 6.89 28.24
C SER A 234 3.98 6.90 27.08
N LEU A 235 3.67 5.73 26.50
CA LEU A 235 2.68 5.60 25.42
C LEU A 235 1.28 6.05 25.87
N GLU A 236 0.83 5.66 27.08
CA GLU A 236 -0.43 6.11 27.68
C GLU A 236 -0.51 7.64 27.76
N GLN A 237 0.53 8.28 28.28
CA GLN A 237 0.60 9.74 28.40
C GLN A 237 0.60 10.42 27.02
N MET A 238 1.47 9.97 26.12
CA MET A 238 1.66 10.59 24.80
C MET A 238 0.42 10.44 23.91
N VAL A 239 -0.24 9.26 23.90
CA VAL A 239 -1.48 9.06 23.14
C VAL A 239 -2.59 9.96 23.68
N GLY A 240 -2.69 10.14 25.01
CA GLY A 240 -3.61 11.08 25.63
C GLY A 240 -3.37 12.52 25.17
N GLU A 241 -2.13 13.01 25.27
CA GLU A 241 -1.76 14.37 24.86
C GLU A 241 -2.03 14.62 23.36
N LEU A 242 -1.63 13.68 22.49
CA LEU A 242 -1.82 13.81 21.04
C LEU A 242 -3.30 13.76 20.62
N SER A 243 -4.16 13.05 21.37
CA SER A 243 -5.60 12.98 21.08
C SER A 243 -6.35 14.22 21.56
N ASP A 244 -5.94 14.81 22.68
CA ASP A 244 -6.53 16.06 23.20
C ASP A 244 -6.28 17.23 22.24
N ASP A 245 -5.10 17.29 21.60
CA ASP A 245 -4.77 18.31 20.59
C ASP A 245 -5.71 18.25 19.36
N GLU A 246 -6.22 17.07 18.98
CA GLU A 246 -7.23 16.94 17.91
C GLU A 246 -8.58 17.52 18.31
N GLN A 247 -9.02 17.30 19.54
CA GLN A 247 -10.32 17.80 20.00
C GLN A 247 -10.32 19.33 20.12
N GLU A 248 -9.20 19.96 20.49
CA GLU A 248 -9.09 21.41 20.48
C GLU A 248 -9.10 22.02 19.07
N LEU A 249 -8.61 21.30 18.06
CA LEU A 249 -8.64 21.74 16.66
C LEU A 249 -10.02 21.56 16.00
N ASP A 250 -10.76 20.52 16.38
CA ASP A 250 -12.13 20.28 15.90
C ASP A 250 -13.16 21.22 16.57
N ASP A 251 -12.90 21.71 17.78
CA ASP A 251 -13.74 22.68 18.48
C ASP A 251 -13.56 24.13 17.96
N ILE A 252 -12.59 24.42 17.12
CA ILE A 252 -12.51 25.67 16.35
C ILE A 252 -13.56 25.57 15.23
N GLU A 253 -14.73 26.23 15.43
CA GLU A 253 -15.88 26.25 14.52
C GLU A 253 -15.47 26.11 13.04
N PRO A 254 -16.08 25.13 12.31
CA PRO A 254 -15.84 25.02 10.89
C PRO A 254 -16.37 26.27 10.20
N SER A 255 -15.49 27.17 9.81
CA SER A 255 -15.84 28.20 8.84
C SER A 255 -16.40 27.49 7.62
N HIS A 256 -17.69 27.76 7.30
CA HIS A 256 -18.45 27.28 6.16
C HIS A 256 -17.60 26.77 4.98
N TYR A 257 -17.21 25.52 5.02
CA TYR A 257 -16.93 24.75 3.82
C TYR A 257 -18.21 23.98 3.53
N GLU A 258 -18.88 24.37 2.48
CA GLU A 258 -19.95 23.57 1.88
C GLU A 258 -19.41 22.15 1.69
N ASP A 259 -20.06 21.18 2.30
CA ASP A 259 -19.83 19.74 2.10
C ASP A 259 -20.04 19.39 0.62
N GLU A 260 -19.02 19.60 -0.22
CA GLU A 260 -18.87 18.79 -1.42
C GLU A 260 -18.46 17.40 -0.93
N ALA A 261 -19.42 16.54 -0.79
CA ALA A 261 -19.17 15.12 -0.55
C ALA A 261 -18.19 14.61 -1.61
N ILE A 262 -16.92 14.42 -1.22
CA ILE A 262 -15.92 13.81 -2.09
C ILE A 262 -16.33 12.34 -2.21
N GLU A 263 -16.98 12.02 -3.33
CA GLU A 263 -17.29 10.65 -3.70
C GLU A 263 -15.96 9.92 -3.92
N VAL A 264 -15.46 9.24 -2.89
CA VAL A 264 -14.20 8.49 -2.95
C VAL A 264 -14.46 7.24 -3.77
N ASP A 265 -13.92 7.18 -4.99
CA ASP A 265 -13.94 5.97 -5.82
C ASP A 265 -13.11 4.87 -5.12
N PRO A 266 -13.75 3.81 -4.62
CA PRO A 266 -13.06 2.77 -3.86
C PRO A 266 -12.01 1.99 -4.67
N ALA A 267 -12.00 2.12 -6.01
CA ALA A 267 -11.01 1.50 -6.88
C ALA A 267 -9.62 2.20 -6.84
N LEU A 268 -9.49 3.37 -6.23
CA LEU A 268 -8.31 4.22 -6.35
C LEU A 268 -7.42 4.29 -5.10
N GLY A 269 -7.85 3.77 -3.96
CA GLY A 269 -7.09 3.81 -2.72
C GLY A 269 -6.59 5.23 -2.34
N TRP A 270 -5.62 5.32 -1.44
CA TRP A 270 -5.03 6.59 -0.94
C TRP A 270 -4.42 7.50 -2.02
N ALA A 271 -4.01 6.94 -3.17
CA ALA A 271 -3.47 7.69 -4.30
C ALA A 271 -4.54 8.53 -5.01
N GLY A 272 -5.83 8.15 -4.92
CA GLY A 272 -6.92 8.84 -5.60
C GLY A 272 -7.21 10.24 -5.06
N THR A 273 -7.08 10.45 -3.75
CA THR A 273 -7.42 11.72 -3.11
C THR A 273 -6.39 12.83 -3.34
N ARG A 274 -5.11 12.49 -3.47
CA ARG A 274 -4.03 13.49 -3.62
C ARG A 274 -3.72 13.86 -5.07
N TRP A 275 -4.15 13.01 -6.03
CA TRP A 275 -3.83 13.15 -7.46
C TRP A 275 -5.05 13.22 -8.38
N SER A 276 -6.27 13.39 -7.83
CA SER A 276 -7.50 13.43 -8.63
C SER A 276 -7.43 14.48 -9.75
N HIS A 277 -7.00 15.71 -9.43
CA HIS A 277 -6.83 16.76 -10.43
C HIS A 277 -5.69 16.48 -11.42
N ALA A 278 -4.57 15.93 -10.95
CA ALA A 278 -3.46 15.56 -11.83
C ALA A 278 -3.85 14.43 -12.80
N ARG A 279 -4.65 13.47 -12.36
CA ARG A 279 -5.19 12.41 -13.21
C ARG A 279 -6.11 12.97 -14.31
N ASP A 280 -7.01 13.86 -13.97
CA ASP A 280 -7.89 14.50 -14.96
C ASP A 280 -7.10 15.26 -16.02
N TYR A 281 -6.07 16.01 -15.61
CA TYR A 281 -5.19 16.69 -16.56
C TYR A 281 -4.34 15.71 -17.38
N THR A 282 -3.84 14.63 -16.81
CA THR A 282 -3.08 13.61 -17.54
C THR A 282 -3.96 12.83 -18.51
N MET A 283 -5.17 12.44 -18.13
CA MET A 283 -6.12 11.77 -19.02
C MET A 283 -6.59 12.68 -20.16
N ARG A 284 -6.82 13.96 -19.89
CA ARG A 284 -7.13 14.96 -20.92
C ARG A 284 -5.95 15.17 -21.90
N ALA A 285 -4.72 15.20 -21.40
CA ALA A 285 -3.52 15.31 -22.22
C ALA A 285 -3.30 14.05 -23.09
N ILE A 286 -3.50 12.86 -22.54
CA ILE A 286 -3.43 11.60 -23.29
C ILE A 286 -4.52 11.53 -24.35
N SER A 287 -5.74 11.92 -24.03
CA SER A 287 -6.87 11.96 -24.98
C SER A 287 -6.61 12.97 -26.12
N ALA A 288 -6.07 14.15 -25.79
CA ALA A 288 -5.70 15.16 -26.78
C ALA A 288 -4.63 14.66 -27.75
N LEU A 289 -3.57 14.03 -27.22
CA LEU A 289 -2.48 13.44 -28.02
C LEU A 289 -2.97 12.27 -28.89
N ALA A 290 -3.76 11.36 -28.33
CA ALA A 290 -4.28 10.21 -29.04
C ALA A 290 -5.23 10.63 -30.20
N CYS A 291 -6.18 11.52 -29.94
CA CYS A 291 -7.11 12.01 -30.95
C CYS A 291 -6.41 12.86 -32.02
N GLY A 292 -5.43 13.69 -31.63
CA GLY A 292 -4.65 14.50 -32.55
C GLY A 292 -3.79 13.65 -33.49
N THR A 293 -3.05 12.68 -32.96
CA THR A 293 -2.19 11.78 -33.75
C THR A 293 -3.02 10.87 -34.66
N PHE A 294 -4.14 10.34 -34.15
CA PHE A 294 -5.05 9.52 -34.94
C PHE A 294 -5.65 10.33 -36.10
N SER A 295 -6.14 11.54 -35.85
CA SER A 295 -6.70 12.41 -36.90
C SER A 295 -5.66 12.82 -37.95
N PHE A 296 -4.41 13.06 -37.54
CA PHE A 296 -3.31 13.35 -38.45
C PHE A 296 -3.04 12.18 -39.40
N LEU A 297 -2.88 10.95 -38.85
CA LEU A 297 -2.66 9.73 -39.62
C LEU A 297 -3.81 9.48 -40.58
N LEU A 298 -5.02 9.69 -40.13
CA LEU A 298 -6.26 9.48 -40.85
C LEU A 298 -6.36 10.41 -42.08
N MET A 299 -6.07 11.72 -41.87
CA MET A 299 -6.07 12.70 -42.97
C MET A 299 -4.91 12.50 -43.96
N GLN A 300 -3.75 12.06 -43.44
CA GLN A 300 -2.60 11.74 -44.29
C GLN A 300 -2.89 10.57 -45.27
N THR A 301 -3.54 9.50 -44.74
CA THR A 301 -3.91 8.35 -45.57
C THR A 301 -5.01 8.66 -46.59
N ALA A 302 -5.88 9.63 -46.26
CA ALA A 302 -6.97 10.06 -47.14
C ALA A 302 -6.55 11.02 -48.24
N GLY A 303 -5.31 11.56 -48.23
CA GLY A 303 -4.82 12.49 -49.22
C GLY A 303 -5.56 13.86 -49.27
N VAL A 304 -6.22 14.23 -48.19
CA VAL A 304 -7.25 15.29 -48.16
C VAL A 304 -6.68 16.72 -48.06
N ALA A 305 -5.38 16.90 -47.66
CA ALA A 305 -4.85 18.27 -47.45
C ALA A 305 -3.33 18.35 -47.62
N THR A 306 -2.82 19.57 -47.80
CA THR A 306 -1.39 19.88 -47.71
C THR A 306 -0.85 19.73 -46.29
N LEU A 307 0.43 19.39 -46.14
CA LEU A 307 1.05 19.09 -44.86
C LEU A 307 0.76 20.13 -43.73
N PRO A 308 0.80 21.48 -44.01
CA PRO A 308 0.43 22.48 -43.00
C PRO A 308 -1.04 22.42 -42.56
N GLY A 309 -1.96 22.14 -43.47
CA GLY A 309 -3.40 22.01 -43.16
C GLY A 309 -3.71 20.76 -42.29
N LEU A 310 -3.00 19.67 -42.52
CA LEU A 310 -3.10 18.44 -41.74
C LEU A 310 -2.69 18.67 -40.27
N VAL A 311 -1.58 19.37 -40.05
CA VAL A 311 -1.08 19.69 -38.72
C VAL A 311 -2.06 20.58 -37.94
N ILE A 312 -2.57 21.64 -38.57
CA ILE A 312 -3.52 22.56 -37.94
C ILE A 312 -4.82 21.83 -37.55
N ALA A 313 -5.36 20.99 -38.44
CA ALA A 313 -6.58 20.21 -38.16
C ALA A 313 -6.36 19.19 -37.03
N ALA A 314 -5.23 18.49 -37.00
CA ALA A 314 -4.89 17.53 -35.94
C ALA A 314 -4.76 18.21 -34.58
N ILE A 315 -4.12 19.38 -34.50
CA ILE A 315 -4.01 20.19 -33.29
C ILE A 315 -5.38 20.63 -32.80
N ALA A 316 -6.25 21.12 -33.72
CA ALA A 316 -7.59 21.58 -33.34
C ALA A 316 -8.47 20.45 -32.79
N ILE A 317 -8.41 19.24 -33.38
CA ILE A 317 -9.15 18.06 -32.91
C ILE A 317 -8.57 17.56 -31.56
N GLY A 318 -7.25 17.55 -31.43
CA GLY A 318 -6.59 17.19 -30.18
C GLY A 318 -6.94 18.16 -29.04
N ALA A 319 -6.94 19.47 -29.29
CA ALA A 319 -7.34 20.47 -28.31
C ALA A 319 -8.82 20.32 -27.89
N ALA A 320 -9.71 20.06 -28.85
CA ALA A 320 -11.13 19.79 -28.56
C ALA A 320 -11.33 18.54 -27.70
N ALA A 321 -10.57 17.47 -27.95
CA ALA A 321 -10.61 16.24 -27.17
C ALA A 321 -10.02 16.41 -25.76
N GLY A 322 -9.06 17.33 -25.57
CA GLY A 322 -8.51 17.68 -24.27
C GLY A 322 -9.48 18.49 -23.41
N LEU A 323 -10.28 19.37 -24.02
CA LEU A 323 -11.28 20.20 -23.33
C LEU A 323 -12.57 19.43 -23.01
N ALA A 324 -13.02 18.55 -23.93
CA ALA A 324 -14.22 17.76 -23.79
C ALA A 324 -14.00 16.36 -24.40
N PRO A 325 -13.49 15.38 -23.64
CA PRO A 325 -13.09 14.07 -24.15
C PRO A 325 -14.21 13.32 -24.87
N GLN A 326 -15.44 13.46 -24.43
CA GLN A 326 -16.62 12.85 -25.07
C GLN A 326 -16.91 13.40 -26.47
N ILE A 327 -16.67 14.70 -26.69
CA ILE A 327 -16.88 15.35 -27.99
C ILE A 327 -15.73 14.98 -28.94
N GLY A 328 -14.48 14.97 -28.45
CA GLY A 328 -13.31 14.60 -29.25
C GLY A 328 -13.35 13.15 -29.74
N SER A 329 -13.77 12.22 -28.88
CA SER A 329 -13.96 10.82 -29.24
C SER A 329 -15.08 10.61 -30.25
N ALA A 330 -16.20 11.32 -30.10
CA ALA A 330 -17.32 11.26 -31.06
C ALA A 330 -16.91 11.78 -32.45
N ILE A 331 -16.18 12.89 -32.55
CA ILE A 331 -15.67 13.43 -33.82
C ILE A 331 -14.70 12.45 -34.49
N SER A 332 -13.80 11.83 -33.69
CA SER A 332 -12.86 10.83 -34.20
C SER A 332 -13.55 9.56 -34.69
N ALA A 333 -14.60 9.12 -33.99
CA ALA A 333 -15.40 7.95 -34.39
C ALA A 333 -16.18 8.18 -35.69
N VAL A 334 -16.78 9.37 -35.85
CA VAL A 334 -17.47 9.75 -37.09
C VAL A 334 -16.48 9.84 -38.27
N GLY A 335 -15.31 10.45 -38.03
CA GLY A 335 -14.26 10.50 -39.06
C GLY A 335 -13.77 9.10 -39.49
N PHE A 336 -13.62 8.18 -38.52
CA PHE A 336 -13.29 6.78 -38.77
C PHE A 336 -14.37 6.06 -39.61
N LEU A 337 -15.65 6.21 -39.26
CA LEU A 337 -16.78 5.63 -40.02
C LEU A 337 -16.85 6.13 -41.46
N VAL A 338 -16.62 7.44 -41.66
CA VAL A 338 -16.60 8.01 -43.02
C VAL A 338 -15.44 7.44 -43.84
N LEU A 339 -14.29 7.20 -43.23
CA LEU A 339 -13.14 6.58 -43.91
C LEU A 339 -13.34 5.11 -44.20
N MET A 340 -13.93 4.37 -43.26
CA MET A 340 -14.31 2.99 -43.48
C MET A 340 -15.32 2.86 -44.65
N ALA A 341 -16.28 3.77 -44.74
CA ALA A 341 -17.21 3.83 -45.88
C ALA A 341 -16.51 4.12 -47.22
N ASN A 342 -15.47 4.98 -47.20
CA ASN A 342 -14.65 5.24 -48.39
C ASN A 342 -13.64 4.11 -48.71
N ALA A 343 -13.09 3.44 -47.70
CA ALA A 343 -12.09 2.37 -47.83
C ALA A 343 -12.70 1.03 -48.33
N THR A 344 -14.01 0.83 -48.22
CA THR A 344 -14.69 -0.29 -48.84
C THR A 344 -14.59 -0.28 -50.39
N MET A 345 -14.15 0.87 -50.94
CA MET A 345 -13.84 0.98 -52.40
C MET A 345 -12.38 0.63 -52.75
N GLN A 346 -11.48 0.45 -51.78
CA GLN A 346 -10.09 0.01 -52.04
C GLN A 346 -9.64 -1.02 -50.97
N ALA A 347 -9.74 -2.28 -51.35
CA ALA A 347 -9.60 -3.44 -50.43
C ALA A 347 -8.22 -3.64 -49.73
N GLN A 348 -7.23 -2.79 -49.95
CA GLN A 348 -5.89 -2.91 -49.33
C GLN A 348 -5.68 -2.07 -48.05
N GLY A 349 -6.58 -1.13 -47.72
CA GLY A 349 -6.43 -0.24 -46.58
C GLY A 349 -6.96 -0.80 -45.25
N ILE A 350 -7.81 -1.82 -45.28
CA ILE A 350 -8.57 -2.27 -44.09
C ILE A 350 -7.72 -3.10 -43.10
N LEU A 351 -6.78 -3.88 -43.58
CA LEU A 351 -5.97 -4.76 -42.74
C LEU A 351 -4.93 -3.99 -41.87
N SER A 352 -4.48 -2.83 -42.34
CA SER A 352 -3.49 -2.03 -41.60
C SER A 352 -4.08 -1.22 -40.44
N MET A 353 -5.41 -1.07 -40.40
CA MET A 353 -6.10 -0.25 -39.38
C MET A 353 -6.74 -1.06 -38.24
N LEU A 354 -6.81 -2.37 -38.31
CA LEU A 354 -7.35 -3.26 -37.30
C LEU A 354 -6.69 -3.08 -35.90
N PRO A 355 -5.35 -2.95 -35.77
CA PRO A 355 -4.72 -2.76 -34.48
C PRO A 355 -5.11 -1.42 -33.80
N VAL A 356 -5.30 -0.38 -34.61
CA VAL A 356 -5.64 0.98 -34.09
C VAL A 356 -7.09 1.02 -33.61
N ALA A 357 -8.01 0.32 -34.26
CA ALA A 357 -9.41 0.21 -33.86
C ALA A 357 -9.57 -0.56 -32.55
N VAL A 358 -8.76 -1.59 -32.32
CA VAL A 358 -8.75 -2.37 -31.05
C VAL A 358 -8.25 -1.51 -29.89
N ILE A 359 -7.19 -0.73 -30.09
CA ILE A 359 -6.66 0.20 -29.06
C ILE A 359 -7.70 1.29 -28.73
N PHE A 360 -8.41 1.79 -29.73
CA PHE A 360 -9.44 2.81 -29.53
C PHE A 360 -10.68 2.27 -28.79
N ALA A 361 -11.10 1.06 -29.10
CA ALA A 361 -12.20 0.39 -28.39
C ALA A 361 -11.85 0.08 -26.94
N ALA A 362 -10.62 -0.31 -26.64
CA ALA A 362 -10.14 -0.53 -25.27
C ALA A 362 -10.06 0.77 -24.45
N ALA A 363 -9.71 1.90 -25.08
CA ALA A 363 -9.68 3.21 -24.44
C ALA A 363 -11.07 3.81 -24.15
N MET A 364 -12.13 3.33 -24.83
CA MET A 364 -13.51 3.78 -24.63
C MET A 364 -14.29 2.93 -23.62
N SER A 365 -13.79 1.77 -23.21
CA SER A 365 -14.43 0.84 -22.28
C SER A 365 -13.94 0.95 -20.82
N GLY A 366 -13.04 1.85 -20.52
CA GLY A 366 -12.54 2.24 -19.17
C GLY A 366 -12.98 3.66 -18.88
#